data_7003bcc4b594a32058da4d3b48de2fc5
#
_entry.id   7003bcc4b594a32058da4d3b48de2fc5
#
_cell.length_a   1.000
_cell.length_b   1.000
_cell.length_c   1.000
_cell.angle_alpha   90.00
_cell.angle_beta   90.00
_cell.angle_gamma   90.00
#
_symmetry.space_group_name_H-M   'P 1'
#
loop_
_entity.id
_entity.type
_entity.pdbx_description
1 polymer ?
#
loop_
_entity_poly.entity_id
_entity_poly.type
_entity_poly.pdbx_seq_one_letter_code
_entity_poly.pdbx_strand_id
1 'polypeptide(L)'
;MAVKKIELEEVAALTKELFHAHYAGDLEQWFSYLCPDSVYLGTGEPLLFGGDAIREHFKGFSGKAINIIQEEYFPLSLSDNAVQVCGQIFLESLEKSFRIINRFTISYRIIGGELKMVHQHNTYEYMQPSESRILNLDMNTMQFVRSLLLDRPSGRRMPVRSGTQTIFVNPNTVLYVQSQRRKTEFVCIDRVISCNSSIGEIGMELPDFFYPLRRGYL
;
A
#
# COMPACT_ATOMS: atom_id res chain seq x y z
N MET A 1 25.75 -32.96 15.80
CA MET A 1 24.31 -32.97 15.47
C MET A 1 24.19 -32.66 14.00
N ALA A 2 23.52 -33.50 13.22
CA ALA A 2 23.26 -33.17 11.80
C ALA A 2 22.38 -31.94 11.75
N VAL A 3 22.83 -30.92 11.02
CA VAL A 3 21.99 -29.73 10.75
C VAL A 3 20.81 -30.19 9.90
N LYS A 4 19.59 -30.04 10.38
CA LYS A 4 18.39 -30.37 9.59
C LYS A 4 18.40 -29.45 8.36
N LYS A 5 18.56 -30.02 7.19
CA LYS A 5 18.49 -29.26 5.93
C LYS A 5 17.10 -28.73 5.78
N ILE A 6 16.99 -27.47 5.38
CA ILE A 6 15.70 -26.85 5.10
C ILE A 6 15.24 -27.29 3.70
N GLU A 7 14.08 -27.92 3.62
CA GLU A 7 13.48 -28.28 2.33
C GLU A 7 12.71 -27.06 1.80
N LEU A 8 13.11 -26.58 0.61
CA LEU A 8 12.61 -25.33 0.03
C LEU A 8 11.10 -25.33 -0.20
N GLU A 9 10.57 -26.44 -0.71
CA GLU A 9 9.14 -26.58 -1.00
C GLU A 9 8.29 -26.60 0.29
N GLU A 10 8.82 -27.17 1.38
CA GLU A 10 8.12 -27.14 2.68
C GLU A 10 8.00 -25.71 3.20
N VAL A 11 9.04 -24.87 3.03
CA VAL A 11 8.99 -23.47 3.46
C VAL A 11 8.08 -22.64 2.55
N ALA A 12 8.03 -22.93 1.26
CA ALA A 12 7.08 -22.29 0.36
C ALA A 12 5.64 -22.64 0.72
N ALA A 13 5.34 -23.92 1.00
CA ALA A 13 4.03 -24.39 1.45
C ALA A 13 3.62 -23.73 2.78
N LEU A 14 4.53 -23.68 3.75
CA LEU A 14 4.31 -22.98 5.01
C LEU A 14 3.98 -21.49 4.78
N THR A 15 4.77 -20.82 3.94
CA THR A 15 4.53 -19.41 3.62
C THR A 15 3.14 -19.18 3.03
N LYS A 16 2.70 -20.07 2.16
CA LYS A 16 1.34 -20.06 1.61
C LYS A 16 0.29 -20.21 2.71
N GLU A 17 0.45 -21.19 3.60
CA GLU A 17 -0.48 -21.40 4.74
C GLU A 17 -0.56 -20.17 5.63
N LEU A 18 0.58 -19.53 5.95
CA LEU A 18 0.64 -18.31 6.76
C LEU A 18 -0.12 -17.13 6.09
N PHE A 19 -0.01 -16.95 4.78
CA PHE A 19 -0.78 -15.93 4.08
C PHE A 19 -2.27 -16.26 4.01
N HIS A 20 -2.65 -17.52 3.81
CA HIS A 20 -4.05 -17.93 3.85
C HIS A 20 -4.68 -17.67 5.23
N ALA A 21 -3.99 -18.03 6.32
CA ALA A 21 -4.43 -17.73 7.68
C ALA A 21 -4.53 -16.21 7.92
N HIS A 22 -3.51 -15.44 7.50
CA HIS A 22 -3.47 -13.98 7.61
C HIS A 22 -4.68 -13.33 6.93
N TYR A 23 -4.99 -13.70 5.68
CA TYR A 23 -6.12 -13.14 4.94
C TYR A 23 -7.47 -13.67 5.39
N ALA A 24 -7.51 -14.76 6.15
CA ALA A 24 -8.68 -15.21 6.89
C ALA A 24 -8.86 -14.51 8.25
N GLY A 25 -7.89 -13.68 8.67
CA GLY A 25 -7.92 -12.93 9.94
C GLY A 25 -7.26 -13.65 11.11
N ASP A 26 -6.59 -14.79 10.88
CA ASP A 26 -5.84 -15.53 11.88
C ASP A 26 -4.34 -15.19 11.78
N LEU A 27 -3.83 -14.43 12.75
CA LEU A 27 -2.43 -14.04 12.84
C LEU A 27 -1.62 -14.87 13.83
N GLU A 28 -2.24 -15.72 14.65
CA GLU A 28 -1.56 -16.44 15.72
C GLU A 28 -0.49 -17.38 15.17
N GLN A 29 -0.79 -18.07 14.08
CA GLN A 29 0.18 -18.94 13.41
C GLN A 29 1.39 -18.14 12.90
N TRP A 30 1.15 -16.99 12.27
CA TRP A 30 2.20 -16.10 11.80
C TRP A 30 3.06 -15.57 12.94
N PHE A 31 2.44 -15.16 14.05
CA PHE A 31 3.13 -14.72 15.25
C PHE A 31 4.08 -15.77 15.85
N SER A 32 3.73 -17.06 15.74
CA SER A 32 4.55 -18.14 16.29
C SER A 32 5.92 -18.28 15.63
N TYR A 33 6.06 -17.81 14.39
CA TYR A 33 7.32 -17.80 13.65
C TYR A 33 8.19 -16.56 13.91
N LEU A 34 7.68 -15.52 14.55
CA LEU A 34 8.47 -14.34 14.90
C LEU A 34 9.50 -14.66 16.00
N CYS A 35 10.64 -14.02 15.90
CA CYS A 35 11.71 -14.07 16.90
C CYS A 35 12.13 -12.64 17.31
N PRO A 36 12.98 -12.50 18.36
CA PRO A 36 13.42 -11.17 18.81
C PRO A 36 14.09 -10.32 17.72
N ASP A 37 14.71 -10.95 16.72
CA ASP A 37 15.42 -10.27 15.63
C ASP A 37 14.56 -10.08 14.38
N SER A 38 13.26 -10.40 14.43
CA SER A 38 12.37 -10.25 13.28
C SER A 38 12.25 -8.79 12.87
N VAL A 39 12.24 -8.56 11.56
CA VAL A 39 12.04 -7.22 10.94
C VAL A 39 10.86 -7.29 10.01
N TYR A 40 9.96 -6.32 10.12
CA TYR A 40 8.81 -6.19 9.24
C TYR A 40 8.79 -4.83 8.53
N LEU A 41 8.61 -4.87 7.21
CA LEU A 41 8.35 -3.72 6.36
C LEU A 41 7.05 -3.94 5.59
N GLY A 42 6.08 -3.08 5.79
CA GLY A 42 4.82 -3.08 5.05
C GLY A 42 4.57 -1.73 4.39
N THR A 43 3.82 -1.72 3.32
CA THR A 43 3.44 -0.48 2.67
C THR A 43 2.53 0.35 3.58
N GLY A 44 2.95 1.58 3.87
CA GLY A 44 2.21 2.47 4.78
C GLY A 44 2.36 2.14 6.26
N GLU A 45 3.14 1.11 6.61
CA GLU A 45 3.43 0.70 7.97
C GLU A 45 4.79 1.27 8.43
N PRO A 46 4.98 1.49 9.75
CA PRO A 46 6.30 1.80 10.25
C PRO A 46 7.26 0.60 10.06
N LEU A 47 8.55 0.88 9.97
CA LEU A 47 9.56 -0.16 10.06
C LEU A 47 9.57 -0.72 11.49
N LEU A 48 9.22 -2.01 11.64
CA LEU A 48 9.13 -2.67 12.94
C LEU A 48 10.32 -3.59 13.18
N PHE A 49 10.93 -3.49 14.35
CA PHE A 49 12.03 -4.34 14.81
C PHE A 49 11.62 -5.13 16.06
N GLY A 50 11.83 -6.43 16.01
CA GLY A 50 11.52 -7.34 17.11
C GLY A 50 10.14 -7.97 17.01
N GLY A 51 10.05 -9.26 17.28
CA GLY A 51 8.79 -10.01 17.22
C GLY A 51 7.71 -9.44 18.13
N ASP A 52 8.06 -8.90 19.29
CA ASP A 52 7.09 -8.33 20.23
C ASP A 52 6.52 -7.00 19.74
N ALA A 53 7.36 -6.15 19.11
CA ALA A 53 6.89 -4.91 18.48
C ALA A 53 5.95 -5.19 17.31
N ILE A 54 6.26 -6.24 16.51
CA ILE A 54 5.40 -6.68 15.41
C ILE A 54 4.06 -7.20 15.95
N ARG A 55 4.07 -8.05 16.97
CA ARG A 55 2.83 -8.57 17.61
C ARG A 55 1.97 -7.44 18.16
N GLU A 56 2.55 -6.49 18.88
CA GLU A 56 1.79 -5.38 19.46
C GLU A 56 1.20 -4.48 18.38
N HIS A 57 1.93 -4.22 17.29
CA HIS A 57 1.45 -3.42 16.17
C HIS A 57 0.21 -4.05 15.49
N PHE A 58 0.24 -5.36 15.30
CA PHE A 58 -0.87 -6.10 14.67
C PHE A 58 -1.92 -6.63 15.66
N LYS A 59 -1.78 -6.31 16.94
CA LYS A 59 -2.74 -6.69 17.97
C LYS A 59 -4.12 -6.08 17.70
N GLY A 60 -5.12 -6.93 17.63
CA GLY A 60 -6.48 -6.49 17.32
C GLY A 60 -6.73 -6.25 15.83
N PHE A 61 -5.74 -6.54 14.97
CA PHE A 61 -5.98 -6.58 13.53
C PHE A 61 -6.94 -7.72 13.22
N SER A 62 -8.20 -7.37 13.02
CA SER A 62 -9.21 -8.27 12.45
C SER A 62 -9.27 -7.97 10.96
N GLY A 63 -8.45 -8.62 10.17
CA GLY A 63 -8.50 -8.48 8.72
C GLY A 63 -9.92 -8.75 8.22
N LYS A 64 -10.44 -7.87 7.38
CA LYS A 64 -11.63 -8.26 6.60
C LYS A 64 -11.18 -9.39 5.71
N ALA A 65 -11.91 -10.50 5.75
CA ALA A 65 -11.66 -11.61 4.85
C ALA A 65 -11.57 -11.08 3.41
N ILE A 66 -10.52 -11.46 2.71
CA ILE A 66 -10.26 -11.09 1.33
C ILE A 66 -10.01 -12.36 0.53
N ASN A 67 -10.49 -12.41 -0.71
CA ASN A 67 -10.32 -13.59 -1.54
C ASN A 67 -8.93 -13.58 -2.20
N ILE A 68 -8.21 -14.67 -2.09
CA ILE A 68 -7.02 -14.94 -2.90
C ILE A 68 -7.51 -15.49 -4.23
N ILE A 69 -7.19 -14.81 -5.34
CA ILE A 69 -7.60 -15.22 -6.70
C ILE A 69 -6.48 -15.88 -7.51
N GLN A 70 -5.24 -15.53 -7.19
CA GLN A 70 -4.03 -16.12 -7.78
C GLN A 70 -2.87 -15.92 -6.81
N GLU A 71 -1.93 -16.84 -6.80
CA GLU A 71 -0.76 -16.74 -5.93
C GLU A 71 0.44 -17.50 -6.51
N GLU A 72 1.63 -16.99 -6.25
CA GLU A 72 2.90 -17.56 -6.70
C GLU A 72 3.94 -17.43 -5.59
N TYR A 73 4.68 -18.51 -5.35
CA TYR A 73 5.69 -18.61 -4.30
C TYR A 73 6.98 -19.20 -4.87
N PHE A 74 8.09 -18.49 -4.70
CA PHE A 74 9.42 -18.88 -5.22
C PHE A 74 10.40 -18.97 -4.08
N PRO A 75 10.68 -20.18 -3.57
CA PRO A 75 11.68 -20.38 -2.52
C PRO A 75 13.10 -20.30 -3.08
N LEU A 76 13.98 -19.62 -2.36
CA LEU A 76 15.40 -19.43 -2.68
C LEU A 76 16.26 -19.85 -1.50
N SER A 77 17.21 -20.73 -1.70
CA SER A 77 18.21 -21.05 -0.68
C SER A 77 19.17 -19.87 -0.52
N LEU A 78 19.33 -19.36 0.70
CA LEU A 78 20.33 -18.34 1.02
C LEU A 78 21.58 -18.98 1.64
N SER A 79 21.39 -20.04 2.42
CA SER A 79 22.45 -20.86 3.03
C SER A 79 21.86 -22.18 3.52
N ASP A 80 22.67 -23.05 4.13
CA ASP A 80 22.19 -24.32 4.68
C ASP A 80 21.13 -24.17 5.78
N ASN A 81 21.07 -23.00 6.44
CA ASN A 81 20.14 -22.72 7.54
C ASN A 81 19.22 -21.51 7.29
N ALA A 82 19.18 -21.00 6.06
CA ALA A 82 18.36 -19.84 5.72
C ALA A 82 17.74 -19.98 4.33
N VAL A 83 16.46 -19.64 4.24
CA VAL A 83 15.64 -19.67 3.02
C VAL A 83 14.89 -18.36 2.91
N GLN A 84 14.75 -17.87 1.69
CA GLN A 84 13.89 -16.75 1.36
C GLN A 84 12.76 -17.24 0.44
N VAL A 85 11.54 -16.79 0.69
CA VAL A 85 10.42 -17.00 -0.22
C VAL A 85 9.99 -15.64 -0.75
N CYS A 86 10.05 -15.51 -2.07
CA CYS A 86 9.51 -14.35 -2.78
C CYS A 86 8.22 -14.76 -3.48
N GLY A 87 7.32 -13.81 -3.69
CA GLY A 87 6.11 -14.14 -4.42
C GLY A 87 5.17 -12.96 -4.62
N GLN A 88 4.02 -13.29 -5.19
CA GLN A 88 2.93 -12.34 -5.36
C GLN A 88 1.60 -13.03 -5.14
N ILE A 89 0.66 -12.29 -4.57
CA ILE A 89 -0.69 -12.75 -4.26
C ILE A 89 -1.66 -11.72 -4.81
N PHE A 90 -2.57 -12.17 -5.67
CA PHE A 90 -3.65 -11.35 -6.20
C PHE A 90 -4.87 -11.52 -5.32
N LEU A 91 -5.34 -10.42 -4.78
CA LEU A 91 -6.41 -10.33 -3.82
C LEU A 91 -7.61 -9.58 -4.41
N GLU A 92 -8.80 -10.06 -4.10
CA GLU A 92 -10.05 -9.41 -4.49
C GLU A 92 -10.94 -9.23 -3.26
N SER A 93 -11.52 -8.04 -3.07
CA SER A 93 -12.50 -7.82 -2.00
C SER A 93 -13.69 -8.75 -2.15
N LEU A 94 -14.35 -9.10 -1.05
CA LEU A 94 -15.55 -9.96 -1.08
C LEU A 94 -16.65 -9.38 -1.98
N GLU A 95 -16.76 -8.05 -2.02
CA GLU A 95 -17.72 -7.31 -2.84
C GLU A 95 -17.23 -7.08 -4.27
N LYS A 96 -16.03 -7.60 -4.61
CA LYS A 96 -15.36 -7.42 -5.92
C LYS A 96 -15.19 -5.95 -6.33
N SER A 97 -15.17 -5.05 -5.36
CA SER A 97 -15.05 -3.61 -5.57
C SER A 97 -13.62 -3.15 -5.85
N PHE A 98 -12.62 -3.94 -5.44
CA PHE A 98 -11.21 -3.66 -5.72
C PHE A 98 -10.38 -4.94 -5.78
N ARG A 99 -9.22 -4.83 -6.43
CA ARG A 99 -8.16 -5.84 -6.47
C ARG A 99 -6.85 -5.23 -6.02
N ILE A 100 -6.04 -6.04 -5.36
CA ILE A 100 -4.71 -5.67 -4.87
C ILE A 100 -3.74 -6.76 -5.26
N ILE A 101 -2.51 -6.38 -5.62
CA ILE A 101 -1.39 -7.31 -5.70
C ILE A 101 -0.53 -7.08 -4.47
N ASN A 102 -0.35 -8.11 -3.65
CA ASN A 102 0.68 -8.13 -2.64
C ASN A 102 1.92 -8.81 -3.22
N ARG A 103 3.03 -8.08 -3.34
CA ARG A 103 4.34 -8.67 -3.60
C ARG A 103 5.11 -8.73 -2.31
N PHE A 104 5.73 -9.88 -2.05
CA PHE A 104 6.36 -10.10 -0.76
C PHE A 104 7.72 -10.77 -0.89
N THR A 105 8.49 -10.59 0.16
CA THR A 105 9.74 -11.32 0.43
C THR A 105 9.78 -11.67 1.91
N ILE A 106 9.89 -12.96 2.23
CA ILE A 106 10.00 -13.45 3.59
C ILE A 106 11.28 -14.27 3.72
N SER A 107 12.10 -13.96 4.72
CA SER A 107 13.32 -14.73 5.02
C SER A 107 13.13 -15.50 6.30
N TYR A 108 13.45 -16.78 6.23
CA TYR A 108 13.43 -17.72 7.35
C TYR A 108 14.82 -18.20 7.69
N ARG A 109 15.05 -18.51 8.97
CA ARG A 109 16.30 -19.04 9.48
C ARG A 109 16.04 -20.09 10.56
N ILE A 110 16.88 -21.11 10.63
CA ILE A 110 16.91 -22.02 11.79
C ILE A 110 17.62 -21.31 12.95
N ILE A 111 16.88 -21.08 14.05
CA ILE A 111 17.37 -20.49 15.29
C ILE A 111 16.97 -21.42 16.42
N GLY A 112 17.99 -21.93 17.18
CA GLY A 112 17.73 -22.88 18.26
C GLY A 112 17.09 -24.20 17.81
N GLY A 113 17.24 -24.59 16.55
CA GLY A 113 16.65 -25.80 15.97
C GLY A 113 15.24 -25.61 15.41
N GLU A 114 14.67 -24.43 15.53
CA GLU A 114 13.35 -24.05 15.02
C GLU A 114 13.44 -23.10 13.83
N LEU A 115 12.52 -23.22 12.87
CA LEU A 115 12.38 -22.30 11.76
C LEU A 115 11.73 -21.01 12.26
N LYS A 116 12.41 -19.88 12.11
CA LYS A 116 11.90 -18.56 12.50
C LYS A 116 11.93 -17.60 11.31
N MET A 117 10.97 -16.71 11.27
CA MET A 117 10.88 -15.62 10.32
C MET A 117 11.72 -14.45 10.82
N VAL A 118 12.80 -14.12 10.10
CA VAL A 118 13.72 -13.04 10.49
C VAL A 118 13.47 -11.75 9.74
N HIS A 119 12.80 -11.81 8.58
CA HIS A 119 12.47 -10.63 7.79
C HIS A 119 11.21 -10.89 6.97
N GLN A 120 10.35 -9.89 6.91
CA GLN A 120 9.22 -9.85 5.99
C GLN A 120 9.09 -8.45 5.39
N HIS A 121 8.95 -8.40 4.08
CA HIS A 121 8.64 -7.20 3.32
C HIS A 121 7.42 -7.45 2.43
N ASN A 122 6.43 -6.57 2.53
CA ASN A 122 5.23 -6.59 1.71
C ASN A 122 5.06 -5.25 0.99
N THR A 123 4.71 -5.31 -0.29
CA THR A 123 4.28 -4.15 -1.05
C THR A 123 2.91 -4.41 -1.64
N TYR A 124 2.00 -3.45 -1.48
CA TYR A 124 0.66 -3.53 -2.01
C TYR A 124 0.48 -2.57 -3.17
N GLU A 125 0.02 -3.11 -4.31
CA GLU A 125 -0.33 -2.34 -5.49
C GLU A 125 -1.83 -2.46 -5.74
N TYR A 126 -2.49 -1.33 -5.80
CA TYR A 126 -3.92 -1.29 -6.09
C TYR A 126 -4.17 -1.44 -7.59
N MET A 127 -4.92 -2.47 -7.98
CA MET A 127 -5.34 -2.65 -9.37
C MET A 127 -6.61 -1.84 -9.60
N GLN A 128 -6.48 -0.72 -10.28
CA GLN A 128 -7.63 0.07 -10.67
C GLN A 128 -8.38 -0.58 -11.84
N PRO A 129 -9.71 -0.50 -11.88
CA PRO A 129 -10.46 -0.72 -13.12
C PRO A 129 -9.90 0.21 -14.19
N SER A 130 -9.83 -0.27 -15.42
CA SER A 130 -9.07 0.29 -16.56
C SER A 130 -9.31 1.78 -16.93
N GLU A 131 -10.16 2.50 -16.22
CA GLU A 131 -10.53 3.88 -16.54
C GLU A 131 -9.86 4.97 -15.69
N SER A 132 -9.18 4.63 -14.60
CA SER A 132 -8.52 5.61 -13.73
C SER A 132 -7.02 5.39 -13.61
N ARG A 133 -6.25 5.80 -14.62
CA ARG A 133 -4.77 5.82 -14.63
C ARG A 133 -4.17 6.95 -13.78
N ILE A 134 -4.87 7.46 -12.76
CA ILE A 134 -4.48 8.75 -12.20
C ILE A 134 -3.40 8.63 -11.14
N LEU A 135 -3.36 7.58 -10.33
CA LEU A 135 -2.28 7.34 -9.37
C LEU A 135 -2.21 5.85 -9.02
N ASN A 136 -1.05 5.20 -9.26
CA ASN A 136 -0.72 3.90 -8.69
C ASN A 136 -0.33 4.05 -7.22
N LEU A 137 -1.22 4.60 -6.40
CA LEU A 137 -1.04 4.63 -4.96
C LEU A 137 -1.71 3.39 -4.36
N ASP A 138 -0.99 2.66 -3.54
CA ASP A 138 -1.58 1.59 -2.75
C ASP A 138 -2.62 2.15 -1.77
N MET A 139 -3.47 1.29 -1.24
CA MET A 139 -4.59 1.71 -0.39
C MET A 139 -4.14 2.42 0.89
N ASN A 140 -3.02 2.02 1.48
CA ASN A 140 -2.50 2.64 2.70
C ASN A 140 -1.93 4.03 2.39
N THR A 141 -1.21 4.18 1.28
CA THR A 141 -0.76 5.49 0.80
C THR A 141 -1.95 6.39 0.46
N MET A 142 -3.01 5.85 -0.15
CA MET A 142 -4.25 6.61 -0.39
C MET A 142 -4.94 7.01 0.91
N GLN A 143 -5.01 6.13 1.92
CA GLN A 143 -5.55 6.47 3.24
C GLN A 143 -4.68 7.48 3.97
N PHE A 144 -3.35 7.33 3.90
CA PHE A 144 -2.40 8.28 4.47
C PHE A 144 -2.52 9.67 3.82
N VAL A 145 -2.52 9.73 2.49
CA VAL A 145 -2.75 10.98 1.75
C VAL A 145 -4.12 11.58 2.10
N ARG A 146 -5.16 10.74 2.20
CA ARG A 146 -6.49 11.18 2.61
C ARG A 146 -6.51 11.73 4.03
N SER A 147 -5.82 11.09 5.01
CA SER A 147 -5.73 11.60 6.38
C SER A 147 -5.01 12.94 6.44
N LEU A 148 -3.88 13.07 5.76
CA LEU A 148 -3.14 14.34 5.67
C LEU A 148 -3.99 15.46 5.06
N LEU A 149 -4.87 15.14 4.11
CA LEU A 149 -5.75 16.11 3.48
C LEU A 149 -6.96 16.48 4.35
N LEU A 150 -7.45 15.53 5.15
CA LEU A 150 -8.58 15.76 6.08
C LEU A 150 -8.16 16.54 7.33
N ASP A 151 -6.92 16.37 7.79
CA ASP A 151 -6.37 17.10 8.95
C ASP A 151 -5.97 18.55 8.62
N ARG A 152 -6.03 18.95 7.35
CA ARG A 152 -5.81 20.35 6.98
C ARG A 152 -7.02 21.21 7.38
N PRO A 153 -6.80 22.45 7.88
CA PRO A 153 -7.88 23.37 8.15
C PRO A 153 -8.82 23.45 6.94
N SER A 154 -10.12 23.34 7.19
CA SER A 154 -11.14 23.38 6.13
C SER A 154 -11.02 24.68 5.35
N GLY A 155 -10.28 24.62 4.25
CA GLY A 155 -10.10 25.74 3.35
C GLY A 155 -11.44 26.15 2.71
N ARG A 156 -11.60 27.46 2.45
CA ARG A 156 -12.73 27.99 1.70
C ARG A 156 -12.83 27.25 0.37
N ARG A 157 -14.01 26.70 0.05
CA ARG A 157 -14.24 26.06 -1.26
C ARG A 157 -13.94 27.03 -2.38
N MET A 158 -13.14 26.61 -3.35
CA MET A 158 -12.76 27.40 -4.50
C MET A 158 -13.79 27.28 -5.63
N PRO A 159 -14.27 28.38 -6.21
CA PRO A 159 -15.08 28.33 -7.40
C PRO A 159 -14.19 28.09 -8.64
N VAL A 160 -14.40 26.98 -9.34
CA VAL A 160 -13.70 26.63 -10.58
C VAL A 160 -14.71 26.67 -11.73
N ARG A 161 -14.42 27.48 -12.76
CA ARG A 161 -15.28 27.57 -13.96
C ARG A 161 -14.96 26.43 -14.94
N SER A 162 -15.91 25.51 -15.12
CA SER A 162 -15.84 24.43 -16.10
C SER A 162 -16.93 24.64 -17.16
N GLY A 163 -16.56 25.21 -18.30
CA GLY A 163 -17.51 25.62 -19.32
C GLY A 163 -18.49 26.70 -18.82
N THR A 164 -19.79 26.43 -18.84
CA THR A 164 -20.83 27.31 -18.34
C THR A 164 -21.15 27.11 -16.86
N GLN A 165 -20.57 26.13 -16.20
CA GLN A 165 -20.84 25.80 -14.81
C GLN A 165 -19.73 26.28 -13.88
N THR A 166 -20.11 26.66 -12.68
CA THR A 166 -19.15 26.87 -11.57
C THR A 166 -19.21 25.70 -10.65
N ILE A 167 -18.06 25.01 -10.48
CA ILE A 167 -17.89 23.87 -9.58
C ILE A 167 -17.12 24.35 -8.35
N PHE A 168 -17.65 24.10 -7.16
CA PHE A 168 -16.96 24.43 -5.91
C PHE A 168 -16.04 23.27 -5.51
N VAL A 169 -14.74 23.50 -5.62
CA VAL A 169 -13.69 22.50 -5.29
C VAL A 169 -13.23 22.71 -3.86
N ASN A 170 -13.14 21.63 -3.10
CA ASN A 170 -12.45 21.66 -1.81
C ASN A 170 -10.94 21.52 -2.05
N PRO A 171 -10.10 22.54 -1.76
CA PRO A 171 -8.66 22.46 -2.00
C PRO A 171 -7.99 21.28 -1.29
N ASN A 172 -8.55 20.84 -0.16
CA ASN A 172 -8.00 19.71 0.60
C ASN A 172 -8.18 18.36 -0.10
N THR A 173 -9.05 18.28 -1.12
CA THR A 173 -9.23 17.06 -1.93
C THR A 173 -8.42 17.07 -3.21
N VAL A 174 -7.73 18.16 -3.52
CA VAL A 174 -6.91 18.32 -4.72
C VAL A 174 -5.52 17.77 -4.44
N LEU A 175 -5.09 16.79 -5.23
CA LEU A 175 -3.76 16.17 -5.14
C LEU A 175 -2.72 17.03 -5.85
N TYR A 176 -3.06 17.47 -7.06
CA TYR A 176 -2.25 18.41 -7.83
C TYR A 176 -3.07 19.08 -8.92
N VAL A 177 -2.54 20.16 -9.47
CA VAL A 177 -3.11 20.89 -10.61
C VAL A 177 -2.12 20.85 -11.77
N GLN A 178 -2.59 20.51 -12.95
CA GLN A 178 -1.76 20.43 -14.14
C GLN A 178 -2.35 21.19 -15.32
N SER A 179 -1.48 21.69 -16.18
CA SER A 179 -1.86 22.20 -17.49
C SER A 179 -1.80 21.08 -18.52
N GLN A 180 -2.94 20.75 -19.12
CA GLN A 180 -3.01 19.76 -20.19
C GLN A 180 -3.61 20.36 -21.45
N ARG A 181 -2.80 20.48 -22.50
CA ARG A 181 -3.14 21.14 -23.76
C ARG A 181 -3.55 22.61 -23.54
N ARG A 182 -4.83 22.95 -23.60
CA ARG A 182 -5.38 24.33 -23.39
C ARG A 182 -6.27 24.43 -22.16
N LYS A 183 -6.23 23.44 -21.29
CA LYS A 183 -7.06 23.37 -20.07
C LYS A 183 -6.19 23.20 -18.85
N THR A 184 -6.68 23.66 -17.73
CA THR A 184 -6.14 23.34 -16.42
C THR A 184 -6.99 22.24 -15.79
N GLU A 185 -6.36 21.23 -15.25
CA GLU A 185 -7.01 20.10 -14.62
C GLU A 185 -6.66 20.05 -13.14
N PHE A 186 -7.68 20.01 -12.30
CA PHE A 186 -7.58 19.67 -10.88
C PHE A 186 -7.72 18.17 -10.75
N VAL A 187 -6.67 17.51 -10.37
CA VAL A 187 -6.69 16.09 -10.05
C VAL A 187 -7.02 15.95 -8.58
N CYS A 188 -8.24 15.53 -8.30
CA CYS A 188 -8.74 15.31 -6.95
C CYS A 188 -8.68 13.82 -6.59
N ILE A 189 -8.86 13.51 -5.32
CA ILE A 189 -8.88 12.12 -4.80
C ILE A 189 -9.92 11.25 -5.52
N ASP A 190 -11.08 11.85 -5.89
CA ASP A 190 -12.25 11.12 -6.37
C ASP A 190 -12.58 11.40 -7.85
N ARG A 191 -11.99 12.45 -8.44
CA ARG A 191 -12.33 12.91 -9.79
C ARG A 191 -11.31 13.87 -10.38
N VAL A 192 -11.41 14.12 -11.69
CA VAL A 192 -10.69 15.19 -12.39
C VAL A 192 -11.67 16.27 -12.82
N ILE A 193 -11.33 17.52 -12.54
CA ILE A 193 -12.14 18.69 -12.92
C ILE A 193 -11.31 19.52 -13.89
N SER A 194 -11.78 19.66 -15.12
CA SER A 194 -11.13 20.49 -16.13
C SER A 194 -11.74 21.88 -16.16
N CYS A 195 -10.93 22.92 -16.25
CA CYS A 195 -11.33 24.30 -16.42
C CYS A 195 -10.58 25.00 -17.56
N ASN A 196 -11.12 26.12 -18.02
CA ASN A 196 -10.53 26.90 -19.10
C ASN A 196 -9.56 27.99 -18.61
N SER A 197 -9.47 28.22 -17.30
CA SER A 197 -8.50 29.18 -16.72
C SER A 197 -7.08 28.65 -16.85
N SER A 198 -6.14 29.55 -17.02
CA SER A 198 -4.72 29.18 -17.07
C SER A 198 -4.24 28.71 -15.69
N ILE A 199 -3.20 27.88 -15.68
CA ILE A 199 -2.61 27.40 -14.40
C ILE A 199 -2.02 28.57 -13.58
N GLY A 200 -1.56 29.64 -14.23
CA GLY A 200 -1.11 30.85 -13.54
C GLY A 200 -2.22 31.62 -12.83
N GLU A 201 -3.40 31.73 -13.46
CA GLU A 201 -4.59 32.34 -12.81
C GLU A 201 -5.06 31.50 -11.64
N ILE A 202 -5.12 30.17 -11.82
CA ILE A 202 -5.49 29.23 -10.76
C ILE A 202 -4.49 29.30 -9.60
N GLY A 203 -3.19 29.40 -9.88
CA GLY A 203 -2.15 29.47 -8.86
C GLY A 203 -2.27 30.67 -7.91
N MET A 204 -2.89 31.79 -8.37
CA MET A 204 -3.16 32.94 -7.51
C MET A 204 -4.38 32.75 -6.58
N GLU A 205 -5.25 31.81 -6.89
CA GLU A 205 -6.45 31.49 -6.11
C GLU A 205 -6.28 30.28 -5.20
N LEU A 206 -5.21 29.50 -5.43
CA LEU A 206 -4.91 28.33 -4.62
C LEU A 206 -4.40 28.71 -3.24
N PRO A 207 -4.74 27.95 -2.19
CA PRO A 207 -4.15 28.14 -0.87
C PRO A 207 -2.62 28.00 -0.86
N ASP A 208 -1.96 28.64 0.10
CA ASP A 208 -0.50 28.72 0.24
C ASP A 208 0.22 27.37 0.39
N PHE A 209 -0.52 26.29 0.61
CA PHE A 209 0.06 24.95 0.69
C PHE A 209 0.24 24.29 -0.70
N PHE A 210 -0.16 24.95 -1.79
CA PHE A 210 0.16 24.52 -3.14
C PHE A 210 1.47 25.19 -3.58
N TYR A 211 2.41 24.36 -4.03
CA TYR A 211 3.71 24.83 -4.50
C TYR A 211 3.93 24.46 -5.96
N PRO A 212 4.50 25.34 -6.77
CA PRO A 212 4.85 25.03 -8.13
C PRO A 212 5.97 23.99 -8.17
N LEU A 213 5.71 22.84 -8.80
CA LEU A 213 6.69 21.76 -8.94
C LEU A 213 7.56 21.96 -10.19
N ARG A 214 6.94 22.29 -11.31
CA ARG A 214 7.58 22.55 -12.58
C ARG A 214 6.61 23.31 -13.49
N ARG A 215 7.08 23.76 -14.67
CA ARG A 215 6.21 24.44 -15.63
C ARG A 215 4.97 23.59 -15.95
N GLY A 216 3.79 24.11 -15.66
CA GLY A 216 2.49 23.48 -15.89
C GLY A 216 1.96 22.58 -14.77
N TYR A 217 2.58 22.62 -13.56
CA TYR A 217 2.11 21.88 -12.39
C TYR A 217 2.14 22.74 -11.13
N LEU A 218 1.09 22.61 -10.32
CA LEU A 218 0.93 23.20 -8.98
C LEU A 218 0.46 22.12 -7.99
#